data_5ceb94cbb533742658e54e328608041a
#
_entry.id   5ceb94cbb533742658e54e328608041a
#
_cell.length_a   1.000
_cell.length_b   1.000
_cell.length_c   1.000
_cell.angle_alpha   90.00
_cell.angle_beta   90.00
_cell.angle_gamma   90.00
#
_symmetry.space_group_name_H-M   'P 1'
#
loop_
_entity.id
_entity.type
_entity.pdbx_description
1 polymer ?
#
loop_
_entity_poly.entity_id
_entity_poly.type
_entity_poly.pdbx_seq_one_letter_code
_entity_poly.pdbx_strand_id
1 'polypeptide(L)'
;MKPSLMARACLATVVWAAILLGGPAAEAQVKSSATGQSIALAYEGWEQNEDGSFNLLFGYMNRNWLEELDVPIGPDNHITPGALDQGQPTHFLPRRNRHVFRIRVPEDFGDKEVVWTLTTHGETTNAYGTLHPDYFLNDVAIMNNNGAGGAPGGLYNIFGNERPMLKVAGDATVLATVGQPITLSAHAEDDGVPKARAMPPPRPGRSRGGSGTPNSASGLRVAWFVYRGPGDVAFDPPQFEVWEDYREGANSPWASGWTTPEAPEGGQWVVQATFNNPGTYVLRCQAHDGGLTTHEDVTVTVTGN
;
A
#
# COMPACT_ATOMS: atom_id res chain seq x y z
N MET A 1 51.87 23.44 -50.06
CA MET A 1 52.04 22.05 -49.59
C MET A 1 50.62 21.49 -49.29
N LYS A 2 50.20 20.44 -50.00
CA LYS A 2 48.90 19.80 -49.78
C LYS A 2 49.03 18.83 -48.59
N PRO A 3 48.14 18.91 -47.60
CA PRO A 3 48.19 17.93 -46.49
C PRO A 3 47.91 16.53 -47.01
N SER A 4 48.63 15.56 -46.49
CA SER A 4 48.62 14.17 -46.95
C SER A 4 47.24 13.50 -46.64
N LEU A 5 46.85 12.56 -47.49
CA LEU A 5 45.57 11.82 -47.38
C LEU A 5 45.41 11.13 -46.00
N MET A 6 46.50 10.73 -45.33
CA MET A 6 46.53 10.13 -44.00
C MET A 6 46.08 11.08 -42.90
N ALA A 7 46.39 12.39 -42.97
CA ALA A 7 45.95 13.33 -41.94
C ALA A 7 44.41 13.58 -41.97
N ARG A 8 43.80 13.42 -43.15
CA ARG A 8 42.34 13.55 -43.28
C ARG A 8 41.58 12.32 -42.79
N ALA A 9 42.15 11.13 -42.93
CA ALA A 9 41.55 9.89 -42.43
C ALA A 9 41.57 9.83 -40.88
N CYS A 10 42.64 10.28 -40.23
CA CYS A 10 42.71 10.31 -38.76
C CYS A 10 41.74 11.34 -38.14
N LEU A 11 41.52 12.49 -38.80
CA LEU A 11 40.58 13.49 -38.30
C LEU A 11 39.12 13.00 -38.39
N ALA A 12 38.76 12.29 -39.47
CA ALA A 12 37.44 11.72 -39.65
C ALA A 12 37.12 10.64 -38.61
N THR A 13 38.07 9.78 -38.26
CA THR A 13 37.91 8.70 -37.26
C THR A 13 37.75 9.27 -35.84
N VAL A 14 38.46 10.33 -35.47
CA VAL A 14 38.34 10.97 -34.15
C VAL A 14 36.99 11.66 -33.99
N VAL A 15 36.47 12.29 -35.04
CA VAL A 15 35.12 12.93 -35.00
C VAL A 15 34.02 11.88 -34.86
N TRP A 16 34.14 10.72 -35.55
CA TRP A 16 33.15 9.63 -35.40
C TRP A 16 33.22 8.93 -34.02
N ALA A 17 34.40 8.80 -33.44
CA ALA A 17 34.57 8.25 -32.09
C ALA A 17 33.99 9.20 -31.00
N ALA A 18 34.09 10.52 -31.18
CA ALA A 18 33.54 11.51 -30.28
C ALA A 18 31.99 11.55 -30.33
N ILE A 19 31.38 11.25 -31.48
CA ILE A 19 29.91 11.18 -31.62
C ILE A 19 29.35 9.91 -30.95
N LEU A 20 30.14 8.81 -30.94
CA LEU A 20 29.72 7.56 -30.26
C LEU A 20 29.86 7.61 -28.73
N LEU A 21 30.70 8.50 -28.20
CA LEU A 21 30.92 8.65 -26.74
C LEU A 21 30.09 9.78 -26.12
N GLY A 22 29.43 10.63 -26.91
CA GLY A 22 28.69 11.79 -26.48
C GLY A 22 27.17 11.67 -26.64
N GLY A 23 26.62 10.46 -26.75
CA GLY A 23 25.17 10.27 -26.64
C GLY A 23 24.71 10.74 -25.25
N PRO A 24 23.62 11.55 -25.14
CA PRO A 24 23.06 11.86 -23.84
C PRO A 24 22.78 10.51 -23.15
N ALA A 25 23.36 10.30 -21.98
CA ALA A 25 22.94 9.21 -21.11
C ALA A 25 21.42 9.35 -20.99
N ALA A 26 20.68 8.41 -21.56
CA ALA A 26 19.25 8.33 -21.33
C ALA A 26 19.10 8.01 -19.84
N GLU A 27 19.08 9.07 -19.00
CA GLU A 27 18.59 8.93 -17.65
C GLU A 27 17.16 8.45 -17.80
N ALA A 28 16.93 7.18 -17.43
CA ALA A 28 15.59 6.67 -17.22
C ALA A 28 15.01 7.49 -16.07
N GLN A 29 14.46 8.65 -16.37
CA GLN A 29 13.72 9.45 -15.43
C GLN A 29 12.54 8.60 -14.99
N VAL A 30 12.55 8.15 -13.74
CA VAL A 30 11.36 7.63 -13.09
C VAL A 30 10.35 8.76 -13.10
N LYS A 31 9.43 8.72 -14.05
CA LYS A 31 8.39 9.73 -14.18
C LYS A 31 7.52 9.67 -12.93
N SER A 32 7.80 10.56 -11.99
CA SER A 32 6.98 10.75 -10.80
C SER A 32 5.79 11.62 -11.18
N SER A 33 4.59 11.08 -11.19
CA SER A 33 3.36 11.81 -11.53
C SER A 33 2.56 12.09 -10.27
N ALA A 34 2.09 13.34 -10.13
CA ALA A 34 1.18 13.69 -9.05
C ALA A 34 -0.19 13.03 -9.26
N THR A 35 -0.70 13.07 -10.49
CA THR A 35 -2.02 12.59 -10.90
C THR A 35 -1.99 12.01 -12.31
N GLY A 36 -3.09 11.38 -12.75
CA GLY A 36 -3.32 10.96 -14.15
C GLY A 36 -2.66 9.64 -14.54
N GLN A 37 -2.15 8.86 -13.59
CA GLN A 37 -1.57 7.54 -13.86
C GLN A 37 -2.53 6.43 -13.46
N SER A 38 -2.50 5.33 -14.23
CA SER A 38 -3.26 4.13 -13.94
C SER A 38 -2.75 3.41 -12.68
N ILE A 39 -3.64 2.59 -12.10
CA ILE A 39 -3.33 1.69 -11.00
C ILE A 39 -2.88 0.35 -11.56
N ALA A 40 -1.76 -0.16 -11.05
CA ALA A 40 -1.31 -1.51 -11.32
C ALA A 40 -1.74 -2.44 -10.18
N LEU A 41 -2.51 -3.47 -10.50
CA LEU A 41 -2.88 -4.51 -9.55
C LEU A 41 -1.71 -5.44 -9.25
N ALA A 42 -1.73 -6.05 -8.07
CA ALA A 42 -0.74 -7.02 -7.66
C ALA A 42 -1.42 -8.23 -6.98
N TYR A 43 -1.04 -9.41 -7.41
CA TYR A 43 -1.20 -10.62 -6.62
C TYR A 43 0.00 -10.71 -5.69
N GLU A 44 -0.26 -10.73 -4.37
CA GLU A 44 0.80 -10.73 -3.36
C GLU A 44 1.26 -12.14 -2.99
N GLY A 45 0.35 -13.12 -3.12
CA GLY A 45 0.57 -14.51 -2.78
C GLY A 45 -0.60 -15.13 -2.03
N TRP A 46 -0.37 -16.30 -1.45
CA TRP A 46 -1.38 -17.06 -0.72
C TRP A 46 -0.87 -17.57 0.61
N GLU A 47 -1.77 -17.66 1.57
CA GLU A 47 -1.56 -18.26 2.90
C GLU A 47 -2.56 -19.40 3.13
N GLN A 48 -2.15 -20.42 3.89
CA GLN A 48 -3.04 -21.53 4.25
C GLN A 48 -3.68 -21.27 5.61
N ASN A 49 -4.98 -21.50 5.69
CA ASN A 49 -5.76 -21.43 6.91
C ASN A 49 -5.68 -22.77 7.68
N GLU A 50 -5.94 -22.74 8.99
CA GLU A 50 -5.93 -23.93 9.86
C GLU A 50 -6.93 -25.02 9.44
N ASP A 51 -8.02 -24.63 8.77
CA ASP A 51 -9.04 -25.55 8.28
C ASP A 51 -8.76 -26.14 6.89
N GLY A 52 -7.55 -25.91 6.35
CA GLY A 52 -7.10 -26.41 5.06
C GLY A 52 -7.47 -25.51 3.87
N SER A 53 -8.36 -24.54 4.04
CA SER A 53 -8.64 -23.54 3.01
C SER A 53 -7.46 -22.59 2.80
N PHE A 54 -7.53 -21.75 1.77
CA PHE A 54 -6.47 -20.78 1.46
C PHE A 54 -7.04 -19.37 1.34
N ASN A 55 -6.21 -18.38 1.63
CA ASN A 55 -6.47 -16.98 1.32
C ASN A 55 -5.53 -16.54 0.19
N LEU A 56 -6.09 -15.99 -0.87
CA LEU A 56 -5.36 -15.30 -1.92
C LEU A 56 -5.29 -13.81 -1.56
N LEU A 57 -4.08 -13.25 -1.45
CA LEU A 57 -3.84 -11.88 -1.02
C LEU A 57 -3.60 -10.99 -2.23
N PHE A 58 -4.28 -9.85 -2.24
CA PHE A 58 -4.15 -8.87 -3.30
C PHE A 58 -3.78 -7.50 -2.75
N GLY A 59 -3.08 -6.74 -3.56
CA GLY A 59 -2.71 -5.36 -3.33
C GLY A 59 -2.64 -4.58 -4.64
N TYR A 60 -2.16 -3.35 -4.58
CA TYR A 60 -2.02 -2.53 -5.77
C TYR A 60 -0.92 -1.48 -5.63
N MET A 61 -0.54 -0.89 -6.75
CA MET A 61 0.29 0.30 -6.85
C MET A 61 -0.47 1.38 -7.62
N ASN A 62 -1.02 2.35 -6.90
CA ASN A 62 -1.47 3.59 -7.50
C ASN A 62 -0.22 4.43 -7.81
N ARG A 63 0.06 4.65 -9.10
CA ARG A 63 1.29 5.33 -9.54
C ARG A 63 1.28 6.82 -9.24
N ASN A 64 0.15 7.36 -8.81
CA ASN A 64 -0.02 8.75 -8.41
C ASN A 64 0.49 9.01 -6.99
N TRP A 65 0.96 10.24 -6.74
CA TRP A 65 1.36 10.68 -5.41
C TRP A 65 0.25 11.39 -4.64
N LEU A 66 -0.69 12.02 -5.37
CA LEU A 66 -1.71 12.90 -4.78
C LEU A 66 -3.14 12.51 -5.21
N GLU A 67 -3.29 11.62 -6.18
CA GLU A 67 -4.60 11.25 -6.69
C GLU A 67 -5.08 9.96 -6.03
N GLU A 68 -6.21 10.05 -5.38
CA GLU A 68 -7.04 8.94 -4.95
C GLU A 68 -8.12 8.70 -6.01
N LEU A 69 -8.46 7.46 -6.26
CA LEU A 69 -9.40 7.10 -7.33
C LEU A 69 -10.56 6.29 -6.77
N ASP A 70 -11.78 6.68 -7.16
CA ASP A 70 -12.99 5.91 -6.84
C ASP A 70 -13.42 5.11 -8.07
N VAL A 71 -13.38 3.79 -7.96
CA VAL A 71 -13.83 2.87 -9.01
C VAL A 71 -14.84 1.88 -8.40
N PRO A 72 -16.13 2.13 -8.56
CA PRO A 72 -17.18 1.26 -8.03
C PRO A 72 -17.11 -0.16 -8.58
N ILE A 73 -17.66 -1.12 -7.83
CA ILE A 73 -17.84 -2.49 -8.33
C ILE A 73 -18.68 -2.48 -9.61
N GLY A 74 -18.17 -3.11 -10.64
CA GLY A 74 -18.78 -3.13 -11.96
C GLY A 74 -17.82 -3.54 -13.06
N PRO A 75 -18.07 -3.14 -14.32
CA PRO A 75 -17.20 -3.51 -15.44
C PRO A 75 -15.75 -3.12 -15.27
N ASP A 76 -15.50 -1.98 -14.61
CA ASP A 76 -14.15 -1.43 -14.39
C ASP A 76 -13.47 -1.89 -13.10
N ASN A 77 -14.18 -2.58 -12.20
CA ASN A 77 -13.62 -3.14 -10.95
C ASN A 77 -14.40 -4.40 -10.57
N HIS A 78 -13.88 -5.56 -10.95
CA HIS A 78 -14.55 -6.83 -10.68
C HIS A 78 -13.57 -7.98 -10.51
N ILE A 79 -14.08 -9.07 -9.93
CA ILE A 79 -13.33 -10.31 -9.72
C ILE A 79 -14.08 -11.47 -10.39
N THR A 80 -13.32 -12.37 -10.98
CA THR A 80 -13.83 -13.61 -11.61
C THR A 80 -12.95 -14.80 -11.21
N PRO A 81 -13.53 -16.01 -11.12
CA PRO A 81 -14.95 -16.40 -11.24
C PRO A 81 -15.75 -16.03 -9.98
N GLY A 82 -17.06 -16.05 -10.08
CA GLY A 82 -17.99 -15.85 -8.98
C GLY A 82 -18.66 -14.48 -9.00
N ALA A 83 -18.96 -13.93 -7.82
CA ALA A 83 -19.55 -12.60 -7.70
C ALA A 83 -18.55 -11.52 -8.14
N LEU A 84 -19.03 -10.45 -8.77
CA LEU A 84 -18.15 -9.33 -9.16
C LEU A 84 -17.53 -8.64 -7.95
N ASP A 85 -18.27 -8.61 -6.83
CA ASP A 85 -17.80 -8.14 -5.50
C ASP A 85 -17.35 -9.35 -4.68
N GLN A 86 -16.07 -9.40 -4.36
CA GLN A 86 -15.46 -10.39 -3.47
C GLN A 86 -14.60 -9.71 -2.38
N GLY A 87 -14.94 -8.48 -2.01
CA GLY A 87 -14.27 -7.77 -0.93
C GLY A 87 -13.22 -6.74 -1.38
N GLN A 88 -12.99 -6.57 -2.69
CA GLN A 88 -12.00 -5.60 -3.20
C GLN A 88 -12.37 -4.15 -2.87
N PRO A 89 -11.37 -3.23 -2.78
CA PRO A 89 -11.63 -1.81 -2.54
C PRO A 89 -12.37 -1.16 -3.72
N THR A 90 -13.06 -0.05 -3.42
CA THR A 90 -13.55 0.86 -4.47
C THR A 90 -12.92 2.24 -4.37
N HIS A 91 -12.20 2.53 -3.28
CA HIS A 91 -11.39 3.71 -3.07
C HIS A 91 -9.92 3.31 -3.05
N PHE A 92 -9.11 3.96 -3.88
CA PHE A 92 -7.73 3.57 -4.12
C PHE A 92 -6.77 4.67 -3.66
N LEU A 93 -6.16 4.44 -2.51
CA LEU A 93 -5.16 5.31 -1.90
C LEU A 93 -3.90 5.42 -2.77
N PRO A 94 -3.10 6.49 -2.63
CA PRO A 94 -1.85 6.64 -3.38
C PRO A 94 -0.85 5.53 -3.12
N ARG A 95 0.10 5.40 -4.05
CA ARG A 95 1.31 4.59 -3.96
C ARG A 95 1.06 3.09 -3.72
N ARG A 96 2.00 2.41 -3.06
CA ARG A 96 1.96 0.96 -2.83
C ARG A 96 1.10 0.63 -1.61
N ASN A 97 0.07 -0.18 -1.84
CA ASN A 97 -0.80 -0.75 -0.83
C ASN A 97 -0.72 -2.27 -0.93
N ARG A 98 -0.15 -2.92 0.10
CA ARG A 98 0.06 -4.37 0.14
C ARG A 98 -1.01 -5.06 0.95
N HIS A 99 -1.30 -6.32 0.59
CA HIS A 99 -2.20 -7.21 1.35
C HIS A 99 -3.55 -6.55 1.69
N VAL A 100 -4.10 -5.78 0.72
CA VAL A 100 -5.28 -4.91 0.92
C VAL A 100 -6.53 -5.71 1.25
N PHE A 101 -6.70 -6.85 0.59
CA PHE A 101 -7.81 -7.77 0.87
C PHE A 101 -7.43 -9.21 0.56
N ARG A 102 -8.26 -10.12 1.05
CA ARG A 102 -8.11 -11.56 0.90
C ARG A 102 -9.34 -12.16 0.25
N ILE A 103 -9.12 -13.12 -0.63
CA ILE A 103 -10.19 -13.97 -1.17
C ILE A 103 -9.97 -15.36 -0.65
N ARG A 104 -10.92 -15.87 0.13
CA ARG A 104 -10.86 -17.23 0.61
C ARG A 104 -11.29 -18.21 -0.47
N VAL A 105 -10.47 -19.23 -0.69
CA VAL A 105 -10.74 -20.33 -1.62
C VAL A 105 -10.69 -21.66 -0.87
N PRO A 106 -11.46 -22.68 -1.29
CA PRO A 106 -11.54 -23.96 -0.60
C PRO A 106 -10.25 -24.79 -0.73
N GLU A 107 -10.11 -25.81 0.11
CA GLU A 107 -8.98 -26.76 0.10
C GLU A 107 -8.77 -27.41 -1.29
N ASP A 108 -9.86 -27.72 -1.99
CA ASP A 108 -9.86 -28.32 -3.33
C ASP A 108 -9.74 -27.30 -4.48
N PHE A 109 -9.25 -26.08 -4.19
CA PHE A 109 -9.09 -25.06 -5.21
C PHE A 109 -8.18 -25.48 -6.36
N GLY A 110 -7.08 -26.19 -6.08
CA GLY A 110 -6.16 -26.79 -7.07
C GLY A 110 -5.53 -25.73 -7.99
N ASP A 111 -5.50 -26.02 -9.29
CA ASP A 111 -4.89 -25.16 -10.32
C ASP A 111 -5.83 -24.07 -10.87
N LYS A 112 -6.94 -23.79 -10.20
CA LYS A 112 -7.85 -22.71 -10.57
C LYS A 112 -7.22 -21.34 -10.34
N GLU A 113 -7.83 -20.33 -10.93
CA GLU A 113 -7.36 -18.94 -10.87
C GLU A 113 -8.50 -18.00 -10.49
N VAL A 114 -8.18 -16.99 -9.69
CA VAL A 114 -9.02 -15.83 -9.42
C VAL A 114 -8.38 -14.61 -10.07
N VAL A 115 -9.15 -13.88 -10.87
CA VAL A 115 -8.66 -12.70 -11.61
C VAL A 115 -9.36 -11.45 -11.10
N TRP A 116 -8.60 -10.53 -10.54
CA TRP A 116 -9.07 -9.18 -10.26
C TRP A 116 -8.75 -8.28 -11.44
N THR A 117 -9.76 -7.61 -11.98
CA THR A 117 -9.67 -6.68 -13.12
C THR A 117 -10.01 -5.27 -12.66
N LEU A 118 -9.18 -4.30 -13.04
CA LEU A 118 -9.39 -2.90 -12.76
C LEU A 118 -9.04 -2.05 -13.98
N THR A 119 -9.94 -1.13 -14.35
CA THR A 119 -9.73 -0.14 -15.42
C THR A 119 -9.67 1.25 -14.82
N THR A 120 -8.56 1.96 -15.01
CA THR A 120 -8.35 3.33 -14.55
C THR A 120 -7.63 4.14 -15.62
N HIS A 121 -8.04 5.39 -15.85
CA HIS A 121 -7.46 6.26 -16.89
C HIS A 121 -7.35 5.59 -18.28
N GLY A 122 -8.32 4.73 -18.62
CA GLY A 122 -8.36 4.01 -19.90
C GLY A 122 -7.42 2.81 -20.02
N GLU A 123 -6.69 2.46 -18.97
CA GLU A 123 -5.84 1.28 -18.90
C GLU A 123 -6.49 0.20 -18.02
N THR A 124 -6.58 -1.01 -18.54
CA THR A 124 -7.05 -2.19 -17.80
C THR A 124 -5.86 -3.00 -17.31
N THR A 125 -5.84 -3.32 -16.02
CA THR A 125 -4.84 -4.18 -15.38
C THR A 125 -5.51 -5.38 -14.73
N ASN A 126 -4.80 -6.51 -14.67
CA ASN A 126 -5.27 -7.74 -14.06
C ASN A 126 -4.25 -8.26 -13.04
N ALA A 127 -4.74 -8.83 -11.94
CA ALA A 127 -3.95 -9.63 -11.02
C ALA A 127 -4.53 -11.05 -10.95
N TYR A 128 -3.66 -12.04 -11.08
CA TYR A 128 -4.01 -13.46 -11.21
C TYR A 128 -3.62 -14.20 -9.93
N GLY A 129 -4.60 -14.57 -9.13
CA GLY A 129 -4.41 -15.29 -7.87
C GLY A 129 -4.46 -16.80 -8.07
N THR A 130 -3.39 -17.50 -7.71
CA THR A 130 -3.21 -18.95 -7.86
C THR A 130 -2.57 -19.56 -6.62
N LEU A 131 -2.64 -20.87 -6.44
CA LEU A 131 -1.90 -21.59 -5.38
C LEU A 131 -0.51 -22.07 -5.85
N HIS A 132 0.10 -21.40 -6.83
CA HIS A 132 1.44 -21.78 -7.25
C HIS A 132 2.44 -21.64 -6.09
N PRO A 133 3.30 -22.65 -5.81
CA PRO A 133 4.17 -22.67 -4.64
C PRO A 133 5.10 -21.46 -4.49
N ASP A 134 5.52 -20.84 -5.59
CA ASP A 134 6.39 -19.65 -5.58
C ASP A 134 5.73 -18.41 -4.94
N TYR A 135 4.41 -18.42 -4.80
CA TYR A 135 3.63 -17.35 -4.19
C TYR A 135 3.20 -17.66 -2.75
N PHE A 136 3.72 -18.73 -2.14
CA PHE A 136 3.42 -19.02 -0.73
C PHE A 136 3.93 -17.90 0.18
N LEU A 137 3.05 -17.40 1.03
CA LEU A 137 3.35 -16.38 2.04
C LEU A 137 3.22 -16.98 3.44
N ASN A 138 4.19 -16.65 4.26
CA ASN A 138 4.11 -16.78 5.71
C ASN A 138 4.26 -15.40 6.36
N ASP A 139 4.03 -15.30 7.66
CA ASP A 139 4.13 -14.03 8.37
C ASP A 139 5.52 -13.38 8.26
N VAL A 140 6.59 -14.17 8.16
CA VAL A 140 7.95 -13.63 7.95
C VAL A 140 8.05 -12.90 6.60
N ALA A 141 7.50 -13.48 5.53
CA ALA A 141 7.48 -12.85 4.21
C ALA A 141 6.61 -11.58 4.22
N ILE A 142 5.44 -11.63 4.86
CA ILE A 142 4.54 -10.48 5.02
C ILE A 142 5.25 -9.35 5.78
N MET A 143 5.87 -9.64 6.93
CA MET A 143 6.60 -8.67 7.74
C MET A 143 7.76 -8.02 6.96
N ASN A 144 8.52 -8.81 6.19
CA ASN A 144 9.57 -8.27 5.33
C ASN A 144 9.01 -7.32 4.27
N ASN A 145 7.91 -7.69 3.63
CA ASN A 145 7.26 -6.87 2.62
C ASN A 145 6.71 -5.56 3.20
N ASN A 146 6.25 -5.57 4.43
CA ASN A 146 5.74 -4.39 5.15
C ASN A 146 6.86 -3.48 5.73
N GLY A 147 8.12 -3.91 5.65
CA GLY A 147 9.27 -3.08 6.01
C GLY A 147 9.91 -3.40 7.35
N ALA A 148 9.38 -4.33 8.13
CA ALA A 148 9.97 -4.71 9.43
C ALA A 148 11.34 -5.37 9.27
N GLY A 149 11.54 -6.17 8.22
CA GLY A 149 12.80 -6.86 7.95
C GLY A 149 13.96 -5.96 7.52
N GLY A 150 13.69 -4.73 7.10
CA GLY A 150 14.72 -3.73 6.73
C GLY A 150 15.39 -3.06 7.92
N ALA A 151 14.93 -3.30 9.13
CA ALA A 151 15.50 -2.74 10.35
C ALA A 151 16.88 -3.33 10.68
N PRO A 152 17.77 -2.59 11.40
CA PRO A 152 18.96 -3.16 11.99
C PRO A 152 18.60 -4.35 12.89
N GLY A 153 19.25 -5.49 12.68
CA GLY A 153 18.89 -6.75 13.34
C GLY A 153 18.03 -7.70 12.49
N GLY A 154 17.43 -7.21 11.40
CA GLY A 154 16.71 -8.02 10.43
C GLY A 154 15.64 -8.91 11.06
N LEU A 155 15.64 -10.18 10.69
CA LEU A 155 14.66 -11.19 11.14
C LEU A 155 14.61 -11.38 12.66
N TYR A 156 15.69 -11.12 13.41
CA TYR A 156 15.67 -11.25 14.87
C TYR A 156 14.69 -10.28 15.54
N ASN A 157 14.41 -9.13 14.91
CA ASN A 157 13.49 -8.13 15.47
C ASN A 157 12.02 -8.48 15.29
N ILE A 158 11.72 -9.43 14.44
CA ILE A 158 10.35 -9.84 14.09
C ILE A 158 10.05 -11.29 14.51
N PHE A 159 11.02 -11.96 15.15
CA PHE A 159 10.82 -13.33 15.58
C PHE A 159 9.81 -13.40 16.73
N GLY A 160 8.78 -14.22 16.56
CA GLY A 160 7.71 -14.38 17.56
C GLY A 160 6.66 -13.25 17.52
N ASN A 161 6.70 -12.36 16.51
CA ASN A 161 5.68 -11.33 16.34
C ASN A 161 4.30 -11.95 16.08
N GLU A 162 3.30 -11.47 16.81
CA GLU A 162 1.89 -11.77 16.61
C GLU A 162 1.15 -10.58 16.02
N ARG A 163 0.02 -10.82 15.38
CA ARG A 163 -0.79 -9.73 14.79
C ARG A 163 -1.38 -8.87 15.91
N PRO A 164 -1.37 -7.53 15.79
CA PRO A 164 -2.04 -6.66 16.75
C PRO A 164 -3.50 -7.08 16.94
N MET A 165 -3.95 -7.10 18.17
CA MET A 165 -5.37 -7.22 18.48
C MET A 165 -6.05 -5.89 18.15
N LEU A 166 -7.19 -5.94 17.49
CA LEU A 166 -8.00 -4.78 17.14
C LEU A 166 -9.47 -5.09 17.37
N LYS A 167 -10.18 -4.16 18.00
CA LYS A 167 -11.62 -4.23 18.19
C LYS A 167 -12.26 -2.85 18.02
N VAL A 168 -13.02 -2.68 16.96
CA VAL A 168 -13.84 -1.48 16.75
C VAL A 168 -15.05 -1.52 17.68
N ALA A 169 -15.33 -0.39 18.32
CA ALA A 169 -16.49 -0.25 19.22
C ALA A 169 -17.75 0.13 18.44
N GLY A 170 -18.89 -0.33 18.94
CA GLY A 170 -20.21 -0.03 18.37
C GLY A 170 -20.65 -0.99 17.28
N ASP A 171 -21.61 -0.55 16.48
CA ASP A 171 -22.20 -1.38 15.42
C ASP A 171 -21.35 -1.35 14.14
N ALA A 172 -21.33 -2.47 13.43
CA ALA A 172 -20.68 -2.57 12.12
C ALA A 172 -21.36 -1.72 11.03
N THR A 173 -22.53 -1.16 11.31
CA THR A 173 -23.28 -0.24 10.42
C THR A 173 -23.71 0.98 11.18
N VAL A 174 -23.37 2.17 10.67
CA VAL A 174 -23.62 3.47 11.30
C VAL A 174 -24.37 4.38 10.31
N LEU A 175 -25.28 5.21 10.84
CA LEU A 175 -25.94 6.27 10.07
C LEU A 175 -25.25 7.61 10.34
N ALA A 176 -25.04 8.40 9.30
CA ALA A 176 -24.44 9.73 9.37
C ALA A 176 -25.20 10.72 8.47
N THR A 177 -24.96 12.00 8.68
CA THR A 177 -25.47 13.09 7.85
C THR A 177 -24.30 13.90 7.32
N VAL A 178 -24.37 14.33 6.06
CA VAL A 178 -23.35 15.18 5.44
C VAL A 178 -23.01 16.38 6.33
N GLY A 179 -21.70 16.62 6.53
CA GLY A 179 -21.19 17.72 7.34
C GLY A 179 -21.32 17.57 8.86
N GLN A 180 -21.93 16.47 9.35
CA GLN A 180 -22.00 16.20 10.79
C GLN A 180 -20.96 15.14 11.16
N PRO A 181 -20.08 15.42 12.14
CA PRO A 181 -19.09 14.44 12.56
C PRO A 181 -19.74 13.28 13.32
N ILE A 182 -19.24 12.08 13.07
CA ILE A 182 -19.53 10.89 13.89
C ILE A 182 -18.26 10.48 14.65
N THR A 183 -18.43 9.94 15.85
CA THR A 183 -17.31 9.41 16.63
C THR A 183 -17.11 7.94 16.33
N LEU A 184 -15.89 7.59 15.95
CA LEU A 184 -15.42 6.21 15.80
C LEU A 184 -14.38 5.92 16.85
N SER A 185 -14.39 4.72 17.41
CA SER A 185 -13.36 4.31 18.38
C SER A 185 -12.98 2.86 18.18
N ALA A 186 -11.73 2.56 18.48
CA ALA A 186 -11.20 1.20 18.43
C ALA A 186 -10.28 0.96 19.63
N HIS A 187 -10.27 -0.26 20.14
CA HIS A 187 -9.29 -0.73 21.10
C HIS A 187 -8.24 -1.56 20.36
N ALA A 188 -6.96 -1.28 20.61
CA ALA A 188 -5.86 -2.04 20.02
C ALA A 188 -4.78 -2.32 21.05
N GLU A 189 -4.27 -3.57 21.03
CA GLU A 189 -3.17 -4.05 21.84
C GLU A 189 -2.17 -4.81 20.96
N ASP A 190 -0.91 -4.91 21.42
CA ASP A 190 0.18 -5.52 20.69
C ASP A 190 1.14 -6.21 21.67
N ASP A 191 1.84 -7.23 21.20
CA ASP A 191 2.86 -7.95 21.99
C ASP A 191 4.17 -7.16 22.18
N GLY A 192 4.30 -6.02 21.50
CA GLY A 192 5.49 -5.15 21.50
C GLY A 192 6.60 -5.66 20.58
N VAL A 193 6.29 -6.54 19.64
CA VAL A 193 7.21 -7.03 18.60
C VAL A 193 6.65 -6.63 17.23
N PRO A 194 7.45 -6.00 16.37
CA PRO A 194 8.80 -5.49 16.59
C PRO A 194 8.80 -4.26 17.54
N LYS A 195 9.84 -4.11 18.33
CA LYS A 195 9.95 -2.97 19.22
C LYS A 195 9.77 -1.65 18.47
N ALA A 196 9.08 -0.71 19.10
CA ALA A 196 8.85 0.62 18.55
C ALA A 196 10.18 1.30 18.13
N ARG A 197 10.22 1.79 16.91
CA ARG A 197 11.39 2.40 16.30
C ARG A 197 10.96 3.44 15.27
N ALA A 198 11.47 4.65 15.41
CA ALA A 198 11.31 5.69 14.41
C ALA A 198 11.99 5.33 13.07
N MET A 199 11.47 5.85 11.98
CA MET A 199 12.16 5.79 10.70
C MET A 199 13.45 6.64 10.77
N PRO A 200 14.64 6.07 10.45
CA PRO A 200 15.89 6.82 10.55
C PRO A 200 15.89 8.07 9.66
N PRO A 201 16.55 9.17 10.08
CA PRO A 201 16.73 10.33 9.23
C PRO A 201 17.55 10.00 7.98
N PRO A 202 17.49 10.83 6.92
CA PRO A 202 18.29 10.64 5.72
C PRO A 202 19.78 10.65 6.07
N ARG A 203 20.54 9.72 5.48
CA ARG A 203 22.01 9.71 5.62
C ARG A 203 22.61 10.47 4.44
N PRO A 204 23.43 11.52 4.68
CA PRO A 204 24.12 12.24 3.61
C PRO A 204 24.92 11.27 2.71
N GLY A 205 24.77 11.42 1.38
CA GLY A 205 25.54 10.63 0.38
C GLY A 205 25.04 9.20 0.13
N ARG A 206 23.95 8.76 0.75
CA ARG A 206 23.28 7.51 0.39
C ARG A 206 21.93 7.81 -0.26
N SER A 207 21.82 7.51 -1.57
CA SER A 207 20.52 7.45 -2.22
C SER A 207 19.72 6.26 -1.66
N ARG A 208 18.42 6.42 -1.47
CA ARG A 208 17.50 5.34 -1.08
C ARG A 208 17.27 4.30 -2.20
N GLY A 209 17.86 4.47 -3.34
CA GLY A 209 17.69 3.64 -4.53
C GLY A 209 18.52 2.36 -4.55
N GLY A 210 18.65 1.65 -3.43
CA GLY A 210 19.22 0.30 -3.41
C GLY A 210 18.13 -0.76 -3.47
N SER A 211 18.44 -1.92 -4.05
CA SER A 211 17.62 -3.15 -4.05
C SER A 211 17.51 -3.76 -2.65
N GLY A 212 17.26 -2.95 -1.64
CA GLY A 212 17.12 -3.39 -0.26
C GLY A 212 15.67 -3.70 0.11
N THR A 213 15.50 -4.54 1.12
CA THR A 213 14.21 -4.76 1.76
C THR A 213 13.60 -3.41 2.18
N PRO A 214 12.31 -3.17 1.94
CA PRO A 214 11.63 -1.98 2.44
C PRO A 214 11.90 -1.78 3.93
N ASN A 215 11.96 -0.54 4.38
CA ASN A 215 12.15 -0.19 5.79
C ASN A 215 11.07 0.81 6.19
N SER A 216 10.41 0.55 7.31
CA SER A 216 9.39 1.42 7.89
C SER A 216 9.64 1.64 9.37
N ALA A 217 8.99 2.61 9.97
CA ALA A 217 8.87 2.69 11.41
C ALA A 217 8.15 1.45 11.95
N SER A 218 8.44 1.05 13.18
CA SER A 218 7.79 -0.08 13.86
C SER A 218 7.16 0.36 15.19
N GLY A 219 6.29 -0.48 15.74
CA GLY A 219 5.48 -0.25 16.92
C GLY A 219 4.02 -0.04 16.56
N LEU A 220 3.12 -0.36 17.52
CA LEU A 220 1.68 -0.29 17.35
C LEU A 220 1.22 1.11 16.95
N ARG A 221 0.44 1.17 15.89
CA ARG A 221 -0.24 2.36 15.39
C ARG A 221 -1.60 2.00 14.80
N VAL A 222 -2.57 2.88 14.94
CA VAL A 222 -3.92 2.69 14.41
C VAL A 222 -4.28 3.86 13.51
N ALA A 223 -4.87 3.56 12.35
CA ALA A 223 -5.39 4.55 11.43
C ALA A 223 -6.75 4.16 10.89
N TRP A 224 -7.56 5.19 10.60
CA TRP A 224 -8.81 5.06 9.87
C TRP A 224 -8.66 5.65 8.47
N PHE A 225 -9.23 4.99 7.48
CA PHE A 225 -9.22 5.47 6.11
C PHE A 225 -10.44 4.95 5.32
N VAL A 226 -10.72 5.57 4.19
CA VAL A 226 -11.79 5.12 3.30
C VAL A 226 -11.28 3.88 2.55
N TYR A 227 -12.03 2.79 2.68
CA TYR A 227 -11.81 1.56 1.91
C TYR A 227 -12.76 1.47 0.72
N ARG A 228 -14.01 1.92 0.91
CA ARG A 228 -15.01 2.06 -0.15
C ARG A 228 -15.83 3.32 0.09
N GLY A 229 -16.15 4.03 -0.96
CA GLY A 229 -17.01 5.21 -0.85
C GLY A 229 -16.92 6.11 -2.07
N PRO A 230 -17.91 7.03 -2.21
CA PRO A 230 -18.00 7.93 -3.35
C PRO A 230 -17.33 9.30 -3.12
N GLY A 231 -16.36 9.45 -2.22
CA GLY A 231 -15.73 10.73 -1.95
C GLY A 231 -14.91 10.80 -0.67
N ASP A 232 -14.36 11.97 -0.39
CA ASP A 232 -13.44 12.21 0.71
C ASP A 232 -14.14 12.26 2.07
N VAL A 233 -13.46 11.77 3.09
CA VAL A 233 -13.83 11.83 4.50
C VAL A 233 -12.76 12.60 5.26
N ALA A 234 -13.15 13.61 6.02
CA ALA A 234 -12.25 14.31 6.92
C ALA A 234 -12.18 13.60 8.28
N PHE A 235 -10.99 13.33 8.75
CA PHE A 235 -10.73 12.73 10.06
C PHE A 235 -10.09 13.74 11.03
N ASP A 236 -10.54 13.76 12.28
CA ASP A 236 -9.98 14.55 13.37
C ASP A 236 -9.73 13.66 14.60
N PRO A 237 -8.49 13.46 15.05
CA PRO A 237 -7.25 14.00 14.48
C PRO A 237 -6.97 13.47 13.07
N PRO A 238 -6.21 14.25 12.25
CA PRO A 238 -5.78 13.80 10.93
C PRO A 238 -5.01 12.49 11.02
N GLN A 239 -5.32 11.57 10.11
CA GLN A 239 -4.68 10.26 10.08
C GLN A 239 -3.36 10.31 9.33
N PHE A 240 -2.43 9.43 9.70
CA PHE A 240 -1.20 9.25 8.93
C PHE A 240 -1.47 8.43 7.66
N GLU A 241 -0.62 8.57 6.68
CA GLU A 241 -0.69 7.83 5.42
C GLU A 241 -0.37 6.35 5.65
N VAL A 242 -1.31 5.45 5.35
CA VAL A 242 -1.14 4.00 5.51
C VAL A 242 -0.36 3.36 4.35
N TRP A 243 0.00 4.14 3.33
CA TRP A 243 0.76 3.73 2.15
C TRP A 243 2.22 4.18 2.20
N GLU A 244 3.04 3.64 1.29
CA GLU A 244 4.46 3.95 1.20
C GLU A 244 4.73 5.34 0.62
N ASP A 245 4.77 6.36 1.46
CA ASP A 245 5.29 7.66 1.11
C ASP A 245 6.62 7.93 1.84
N TYR A 246 7.71 7.91 1.07
CA TYR A 246 9.06 8.17 1.57
C TYR A 246 9.56 9.58 1.25
N ARG A 247 8.69 10.48 0.78
CA ARG A 247 9.04 11.88 0.57
C ARG A 247 9.36 12.54 1.91
N GLU A 248 10.25 13.52 1.88
CA GLU A 248 10.58 14.29 3.07
C GLU A 248 9.35 15.06 3.56
N GLY A 249 9.05 14.93 4.85
CA GLY A 249 7.89 15.58 5.47
C GLY A 249 6.54 14.89 5.27
N ALA A 250 6.47 13.78 4.55
CA ALA A 250 5.23 12.99 4.46
C ALA A 250 4.84 12.42 5.84
N ASN A 251 3.55 12.40 6.13
CA ASN A 251 3.02 11.79 7.35
C ASN A 251 2.82 10.28 7.18
N SER A 252 3.91 9.58 6.86
CA SER A 252 3.90 8.16 6.54
C SER A 252 4.98 7.39 7.30
N PRO A 253 4.71 6.17 7.77
CA PRO A 253 5.69 5.31 8.44
C PRO A 253 6.97 5.03 7.63
N TRP A 254 6.95 5.28 6.33
CA TRP A 254 8.11 5.13 5.44
C TRP A 254 8.88 6.44 5.24
N ALA A 255 8.35 7.57 5.69
CA ALA A 255 9.02 8.86 5.60
C ALA A 255 10.16 8.99 6.61
N SER A 256 11.24 9.66 6.21
CA SER A 256 12.40 9.89 7.09
C SER A 256 12.03 10.69 8.33
N GLY A 257 12.44 10.19 9.48
CA GLY A 257 12.20 10.86 10.77
C GLY A 257 10.79 10.65 11.32
N TRP A 258 9.91 9.95 10.62
CA TRP A 258 8.58 9.65 11.12
C TRP A 258 8.67 8.75 12.38
N THR A 259 7.84 9.05 13.37
CA THR A 259 7.76 8.31 14.62
C THR A 259 6.38 7.75 14.81
N THR A 260 6.28 6.51 15.29
CA THR A 260 5.02 5.91 15.68
C THR A 260 4.34 6.77 16.74
N PRO A 261 3.06 7.15 16.56
CA PRO A 261 2.30 7.86 17.59
C PRO A 261 2.30 7.09 18.90
N GLU A 262 2.33 7.81 20.01
CA GLU A 262 2.18 7.19 21.32
C GLU A 262 0.78 6.57 21.44
N ALA A 263 0.71 5.33 21.90
CA ALA A 263 -0.56 4.67 22.12
C ALA A 263 -1.34 5.39 23.23
N PRO A 264 -2.64 5.66 23.02
CA PRO A 264 -3.48 6.24 24.08
C PRO A 264 -3.53 5.36 25.33
N GLU A 265 -3.68 5.97 26.48
CA GLU A 265 -3.84 5.25 27.74
C GLU A 265 -5.04 4.28 27.64
N GLY A 266 -4.85 3.03 28.04
CA GLY A 266 -5.86 1.98 27.92
C GLY A 266 -6.13 1.51 26.49
N GLY A 267 -5.30 1.84 25.50
CA GLY A 267 -5.39 1.33 24.13
C GLY A 267 -6.60 1.83 23.33
N GLN A 268 -7.29 2.90 23.77
CA GLN A 268 -8.49 3.44 23.12
C GLN A 268 -8.15 4.53 22.11
N TRP A 269 -8.33 4.24 20.84
CA TRP A 269 -8.13 5.15 19.71
C TRP A 269 -9.47 5.75 19.29
N VAL A 270 -9.58 7.08 19.33
CA VAL A 270 -10.83 7.80 19.03
C VAL A 270 -10.57 8.78 17.89
N VAL A 271 -11.51 8.84 16.94
CA VAL A 271 -11.48 9.77 15.80
C VAL A 271 -12.89 10.28 15.49
N GLN A 272 -12.98 11.52 15.03
CA GLN A 272 -14.18 12.07 14.41
C GLN A 272 -14.08 11.90 12.90
N ALA A 273 -15.15 11.40 12.25
CA ALA A 273 -15.23 11.29 10.80
C ALA A 273 -16.36 12.19 10.28
N THR A 274 -16.05 13.07 9.32
CA THR A 274 -17.01 13.97 8.67
C THR A 274 -17.05 13.70 7.18
N PHE A 275 -18.25 13.47 6.66
CA PHE A 275 -18.47 13.10 5.26
C PHE A 275 -18.92 14.32 4.47
N ASN A 276 -18.33 14.52 3.29
CA ASN A 276 -18.65 15.65 2.42
C ASN A 276 -19.76 15.32 1.40
N ASN A 277 -20.00 14.05 1.13
CA ASN A 277 -20.96 13.57 0.13
C ASN A 277 -21.88 12.50 0.74
N PRO A 278 -23.16 12.43 0.30
CA PRO A 278 -24.04 11.33 0.66
C PRO A 278 -23.62 10.05 -0.07
N GLY A 279 -23.89 8.90 0.54
CA GLY A 279 -23.59 7.59 -0.04
C GLY A 279 -23.32 6.54 1.02
N THR A 280 -22.89 5.36 0.57
CA THR A 280 -22.46 4.28 1.45
C THR A 280 -20.95 4.18 1.42
N TYR A 281 -20.35 4.28 2.58
CA TYR A 281 -18.90 4.17 2.79
C TYR A 281 -18.57 2.90 3.57
N VAL A 282 -17.39 2.36 3.32
CA VAL A 282 -16.75 1.42 4.23
C VAL A 282 -15.47 2.09 4.73
N LEU A 283 -15.45 2.42 6.01
CA LEU A 283 -14.28 2.92 6.70
C LEU A 283 -13.52 1.74 7.30
N ARG A 284 -12.24 1.65 7.00
CA ARG A 284 -11.36 0.63 7.57
C ARG A 284 -10.55 1.21 8.71
N CYS A 285 -10.62 0.54 9.87
CA CYS A 285 -9.69 0.71 10.96
C CYS A 285 -8.57 -0.31 10.81
N GLN A 286 -7.33 0.14 10.84
CA GLN A 286 -6.16 -0.73 10.72
C GLN A 286 -5.22 -0.53 11.89
N ALA A 287 -4.95 -1.60 12.65
CA ALA A 287 -3.84 -1.69 13.57
C ALA A 287 -2.64 -2.31 12.87
N HIS A 288 -1.46 -1.71 13.05
CA HIS A 288 -0.21 -2.15 12.41
C HIS A 288 0.96 -1.95 13.37
N ASP A 289 1.81 -2.96 13.55
CA ASP A 289 2.99 -2.92 14.43
C ASP A 289 4.29 -2.54 13.68
N GLY A 290 4.23 -2.48 12.36
CA GLY A 290 5.38 -2.32 11.46
C GLY A 290 5.71 -3.59 10.68
N GLY A 291 5.20 -4.75 11.11
CA GLY A 291 5.34 -6.05 10.46
C GLY A 291 4.02 -6.64 10.01
N LEU A 292 3.10 -6.79 10.94
CA LEU A 292 1.80 -7.40 10.72
C LEU A 292 0.65 -6.39 10.88
N THR A 293 -0.51 -6.74 10.35
CA THR A 293 -1.70 -5.89 10.37
C THR A 293 -2.94 -6.67 10.72
N THR A 294 -3.85 -6.01 11.44
CA THR A 294 -5.23 -6.42 11.63
C THR A 294 -6.14 -5.26 11.23
N HIS A 295 -7.28 -5.54 10.65
CA HIS A 295 -8.26 -4.51 10.30
C HIS A 295 -9.68 -4.95 10.62
N GLU A 296 -10.53 -3.97 10.93
CA GLU A 296 -11.98 -4.10 11.01
C GLU A 296 -12.64 -2.98 10.19
N ASP A 297 -13.75 -3.30 9.55
CA ASP A 297 -14.47 -2.40 8.66
C ASP A 297 -15.81 -1.96 9.28
N VAL A 298 -16.15 -0.68 9.11
CA VAL A 298 -17.43 -0.10 9.52
C VAL A 298 -18.12 0.44 8.27
N THR A 299 -19.37 0.01 8.04
CA THR A 299 -20.21 0.56 6.98
C THR A 299 -20.93 1.79 7.47
N VAL A 300 -20.79 2.91 6.78
CA VAL A 300 -21.47 4.17 7.12
C VAL A 300 -22.40 4.56 5.97
N THR A 301 -23.69 4.68 6.28
CA THR A 301 -24.67 5.23 5.34
C THR A 301 -24.88 6.71 5.64
N VAL A 302 -24.47 7.56 4.70
CA VAL A 302 -24.50 9.02 4.81
C VAL A 302 -25.69 9.55 4.02
N THR A 303 -26.58 10.28 4.68
CA THR A 303 -27.71 10.96 4.04
C THR A 303 -27.40 12.44 3.82
N GLY A 304 -28.03 13.02 2.80
CA GLY A 304 -28.01 14.49 2.61
C GLY A 304 -28.75 15.20 3.74
N ASN A 305 -28.46 16.49 3.89
CA ASN A 305 -29.20 17.40 4.78
C ASN A 305 -30.59 17.69 4.23
#